data_bf107692dd953a1e3e63640b5ce5aeed
#
_entry.id   bf107692dd953a1e3e63640b5ce5aeed
#
_cell.length_a   1.000
_cell.length_b   1.000
_cell.length_c   1.000
_cell.angle_alpha   90.00
_cell.angle_beta   90.00
_cell.angle_gamma   90.00
#
_symmetry.space_group_name_H-M   'P 1'
#
loop_
_entity.id
_entity.type
_entity.pdbx_description
1 polymer ?
#
loop_
_entity_poly.entity_id
_entity_poly.type
_entity_poly.pdbx_seq_one_letter_code
_entity_poly.pdbx_strand_id
1 'polypeptide(L)'
;LDLDVHQGDGTAAILQEHSDIFTCSIHAESNFPFRKQQSDLDVHLADETKDADYLACLDRTLEKIQPHHYDCVLFQAGVDPLEEDALGRLALTRTGLCQRNERVFQLHRQYDLPVVIFMGGGYAKPIERTVDAFEDLFTQAAHYTV
;
A
#
# COMPACT_ATOMS: atom_id res chain seq x y z
N LEU A 1 6.76 -3.34 0.40
CA LEU A 1 5.60 -2.89 -0.39
C LEU A 1 4.89 -1.78 0.37
N ASP A 2 4.93 -0.57 -0.15
CA ASP A 2 4.32 0.62 0.42
C ASP A 2 3.09 1.00 -0.41
N LEU A 3 1.92 1.00 0.22
CA LEU A 3 0.62 1.36 -0.37
C LEU A 3 -0.06 2.51 0.38
N ASP A 4 0.68 3.25 1.19
CA ASP A 4 0.31 4.56 1.72
C ASP A 4 0.15 5.55 0.56
N VAL A 5 -0.63 6.62 0.72
CA VAL A 5 -0.82 7.63 -0.35
C VAL A 5 0.45 8.41 -0.65
N HIS A 6 1.37 8.49 0.31
CA HIS A 6 2.66 9.13 0.19
C HIS A 6 3.74 8.15 -0.32
N GLN A 7 4.76 8.65 -1.01
CA GLN A 7 5.90 7.80 -1.30
C GLN A 7 6.68 7.49 -0.02
N GLY A 8 7.06 6.24 0.18
CA GLY A 8 7.98 5.82 1.23
C GLY A 8 9.42 6.25 0.95
N ASP A 9 9.68 7.55 0.85
CA ASP A 9 10.97 8.13 0.45
C ASP A 9 12.11 7.78 1.40
N GLY A 10 11.82 7.71 2.71
CA GLY A 10 12.80 7.26 3.70
C GLY A 10 13.22 5.81 3.50
N THR A 11 12.25 4.92 3.23
CA THR A 11 12.52 3.51 2.93
C THR A 11 13.36 3.38 1.65
N ALA A 12 12.98 4.08 0.59
CA ALA A 12 13.71 4.10 -0.67
C ALA A 12 15.15 4.57 -0.48
N ALA A 13 15.35 5.71 0.21
CA ALA A 13 16.69 6.29 0.42
C ALA A 13 17.60 5.43 1.29
N ILE A 14 17.06 4.78 2.33
CA ILE A 14 17.85 3.95 3.24
C ILE A 14 18.23 2.62 2.59
N LEU A 15 17.34 2.03 1.80
CA LEU A 15 17.50 0.68 1.28
C LEU A 15 18.04 0.60 -0.15
N GLN A 16 18.32 1.73 -0.80
CA GLN A 16 18.78 1.79 -2.19
C GLN A 16 20.04 0.97 -2.52
N GLU A 17 20.90 0.72 -1.51
CA GLU A 17 22.14 -0.05 -1.66
C GLU A 17 21.97 -1.53 -1.24
N HIS A 18 20.76 -1.94 -0.85
CA HIS A 18 20.47 -3.28 -0.34
C HIS A 18 19.84 -4.16 -1.42
N SER A 19 20.64 -4.93 -2.12
CA SER A 19 20.19 -5.80 -3.21
C SER A 19 19.31 -7.00 -2.78
N ASP A 20 19.24 -7.26 -1.49
CA ASP A 20 18.44 -8.32 -0.86
C ASP A 20 17.04 -7.81 -0.42
N ILE A 21 16.78 -6.52 -0.57
CA ILE A 21 15.49 -5.90 -0.22
C ILE A 21 14.94 -5.17 -1.43
N PHE A 22 13.78 -5.60 -1.91
CA PHE A 22 13.08 -4.93 -3.02
C PHE A 22 12.09 -3.91 -2.48
N THR A 23 12.26 -2.65 -2.85
CA THR A 23 11.39 -1.55 -2.46
C THR A 23 10.37 -1.24 -3.55
N CYS A 24 9.08 -1.19 -3.17
CA CYS A 24 8.00 -0.81 -4.08
C CYS A 24 7.06 0.17 -3.41
N SER A 25 6.73 1.26 -4.09
CA SER A 25 5.79 2.26 -3.61
C SER A 25 4.77 2.62 -4.68
N ILE A 26 3.46 2.49 -4.34
CA ILE A 26 2.35 2.99 -5.16
C ILE A 26 1.75 4.20 -4.42
N HIS A 27 1.89 5.38 -5.01
CA HIS A 27 1.54 6.62 -4.33
C HIS A 27 0.95 7.67 -5.28
N ALA A 28 0.27 8.67 -4.73
CA ALA A 28 -0.17 9.82 -5.53
C ALA A 28 1.04 10.68 -5.90
N GLU A 29 1.19 10.99 -7.18
CA GLU A 29 2.33 11.75 -7.72
C GLU A 29 2.49 13.10 -7.03
N SER A 30 1.39 13.79 -6.79
CA SER A 30 1.37 15.14 -6.24
C SER A 30 1.37 15.21 -4.71
N ASN A 31 1.26 14.07 -3.99
CA ASN A 31 1.42 14.03 -2.54
C ASN A 31 2.87 14.25 -2.12
N PHE A 32 3.07 14.66 -0.87
CA PHE A 32 4.39 14.70 -0.24
C PHE A 32 5.05 13.29 -0.30
N PRO A 33 6.39 13.19 -0.43
CA PRO A 33 7.35 14.28 -0.58
C PRO A 33 7.31 14.88 -2.00
N PHE A 34 7.46 16.20 -2.12
CA PHE A 34 7.48 16.87 -3.42
C PHE A 34 8.73 16.55 -4.23
N ARG A 35 9.82 16.15 -3.55
CA ARG A 35 11.02 15.59 -4.16
C ARG A 35 11.07 14.10 -3.83
N LYS A 36 10.62 13.29 -4.77
CA LYS A 36 10.60 11.83 -4.65
C LYS A 36 12.01 11.25 -4.58
N GLN A 37 12.15 10.14 -3.88
CA GLN A 37 13.31 9.26 -3.93
C GLN A 37 13.07 8.17 -4.97
N GLN A 38 14.03 7.29 -5.17
CA GLN A 38 13.93 6.20 -6.13
C GLN A 38 13.87 4.87 -5.39
N SER A 39 12.72 4.19 -5.49
CA SER A 39 12.55 2.78 -5.12
C SER A 39 12.97 1.88 -6.29
N ASP A 40 13.05 0.56 -6.07
CA ASP A 40 13.21 -0.39 -7.18
C ASP A 40 12.02 -0.34 -8.13
N LEU A 41 10.82 -0.06 -7.58
CA LEU A 41 9.60 0.14 -8.36
C LEU A 41 8.73 1.25 -7.76
N ASP A 42 8.70 2.40 -8.41
CA ASP A 42 7.78 3.49 -8.09
C ASP A 42 6.62 3.53 -9.10
N VAL A 43 5.41 3.65 -8.59
CA VAL A 43 4.20 3.78 -9.39
C VAL A 43 3.46 5.05 -8.98
N HIS A 44 3.54 6.04 -9.85
CA HIS A 44 2.91 7.34 -9.66
C HIS A 44 1.48 7.31 -10.18
N LEU A 45 0.53 7.61 -9.30
CA LEU A 45 -0.88 7.70 -9.66
C LEU A 45 -1.33 9.17 -9.72
N ALA A 46 -2.22 9.46 -10.65
CA ALA A 46 -2.85 10.79 -10.73
C ALA A 46 -3.74 11.04 -9.50
N ASP A 47 -3.89 12.31 -9.15
CA ASP A 47 -4.87 12.72 -8.15
C ASP A 47 -6.27 12.18 -8.50
N GLU A 48 -7.09 11.95 -7.50
CA GLU A 48 -8.46 11.41 -7.66
C GLU A 48 -8.54 10.02 -8.32
N THR A 49 -7.43 9.27 -8.41
CA THR A 49 -7.45 7.87 -8.87
C THR A 49 -8.38 7.05 -7.97
N LYS A 50 -9.33 6.35 -8.57
CA LYS A 50 -10.38 5.56 -7.92
C LYS A 50 -10.08 4.07 -7.91
N ASP A 51 -10.92 3.30 -7.22
CA ASP A 51 -10.75 1.87 -6.97
C ASP A 51 -10.34 1.08 -8.21
N ALA A 52 -11.08 1.20 -9.32
CA ALA A 52 -10.86 0.37 -10.50
C ALA A 52 -9.45 0.56 -11.09
N ASP A 53 -9.01 1.81 -11.25
CA ASP A 53 -7.71 2.15 -11.83
C ASP A 53 -6.58 1.82 -10.85
N TYR A 54 -6.80 2.11 -9.55
CA TYR A 54 -5.85 1.76 -8.50
C TYR A 54 -5.63 0.26 -8.43
N LEU A 55 -6.69 -0.54 -8.36
CA LEU A 55 -6.61 -1.99 -8.22
C LEU A 55 -6.01 -2.65 -9.47
N ALA A 56 -6.37 -2.18 -10.66
CA ALA A 56 -5.74 -2.64 -11.89
C ALA A 56 -4.23 -2.31 -11.93
N CYS A 57 -3.83 -1.17 -11.37
CA CYS A 57 -2.44 -0.79 -11.22
C CYS A 57 -1.71 -1.70 -10.22
N LEU A 58 -2.32 -1.93 -9.05
CA LEU A 58 -1.79 -2.84 -8.03
C LEU A 58 -1.60 -4.25 -8.57
N ASP A 59 -2.59 -4.81 -9.29
CA ASP A 59 -2.51 -6.15 -9.88
C ASP A 59 -1.28 -6.27 -10.81
N ARG A 60 -1.08 -5.32 -11.72
CA ARG A 60 0.10 -5.29 -12.61
C ARG A 60 1.41 -5.11 -11.84
N THR A 61 1.39 -4.40 -10.73
CA THR A 61 2.58 -4.18 -9.89
C THR A 61 2.96 -5.46 -9.16
N LEU A 62 2.00 -6.16 -8.57
CA LEU A 62 2.24 -7.42 -7.88
C LEU A 62 2.77 -8.52 -8.84
N GLU A 63 2.29 -8.55 -10.08
CA GLU A 63 2.86 -9.44 -11.12
C GLU A 63 4.35 -9.14 -11.40
N LYS A 64 4.74 -7.87 -11.43
CA LYS A 64 6.14 -7.45 -11.67
C LYS A 64 7.08 -7.78 -10.52
N ILE A 65 6.60 -7.72 -9.28
CA ILE A 65 7.42 -7.96 -8.08
C ILE A 65 7.88 -9.42 -8.00
N GLN A 66 7.18 -10.36 -8.62
CA GLN A 66 7.50 -11.80 -8.56
C GLN A 66 7.61 -12.32 -7.11
N PRO A 67 6.52 -12.36 -6.36
CA PRO A 67 6.52 -12.60 -4.89
C PRO A 67 7.24 -13.88 -4.43
N HIS A 68 7.32 -14.90 -5.29
CA HIS A 68 7.98 -16.18 -5.00
C HIS A 68 9.51 -16.11 -4.80
N HIS A 69 10.12 -14.95 -5.02
CA HIS A 69 11.55 -14.74 -4.81
C HIS A 69 11.90 -14.16 -3.42
N TYR A 70 10.90 -13.88 -2.59
CA TYR A 70 11.08 -13.22 -1.29
C TYR A 70 10.72 -14.14 -0.13
N ASP A 71 11.31 -13.88 1.04
CA ASP A 71 11.04 -14.60 2.28
C ASP A 71 9.88 -14.00 3.08
N CYS A 72 9.58 -12.71 2.88
CA CYS A 72 8.46 -12.02 3.53
C CYS A 72 8.08 -10.73 2.80
N VAL A 73 6.88 -10.24 3.07
CA VAL A 73 6.42 -8.90 2.66
C VAL A 73 6.31 -8.00 3.89
N LEU A 74 6.98 -6.87 3.83
CA LEU A 74 6.76 -5.74 4.74
C LEU A 74 5.73 -4.81 4.09
N PHE A 75 4.50 -4.83 4.61
CA PHE A 75 3.36 -4.11 4.03
C PHE A 75 3.08 -2.82 4.79
N GLN A 76 3.45 -1.67 4.22
CA GLN A 76 3.01 -0.37 4.69
C GLN A 76 1.57 -0.14 4.24
N ALA A 77 0.64 -0.23 5.18
CA ALA A 77 -0.80 -0.33 4.94
C ALA A 77 -1.55 0.95 5.32
N GLY A 78 -0.95 2.12 5.13
CA GLY A 78 -1.62 3.40 5.33
C GLY A 78 -3.02 3.43 4.71
N VAL A 79 -3.98 4.05 5.40
CA VAL A 79 -5.37 4.13 4.94
C VAL A 79 -5.72 5.50 4.35
N ASP A 80 -4.74 6.35 4.18
CA ASP A 80 -4.84 7.69 3.58
C ASP A 80 -5.05 7.74 2.05
N PRO A 81 -5.03 6.61 1.28
CA PRO A 81 -5.62 6.60 -0.05
C PRO A 81 -7.15 6.74 -0.07
N LEU A 82 -7.81 6.70 1.10
CA LEU A 82 -9.25 6.84 1.26
C LEU A 82 -9.75 8.21 0.79
N GLU A 83 -10.90 8.26 0.08
CA GLU A 83 -11.47 9.50 -0.46
C GLU A 83 -11.85 10.55 0.58
N GLU A 84 -12.10 10.14 1.83
CA GLU A 84 -12.37 11.04 2.95
C GLU A 84 -11.11 11.52 3.67
N ASP A 85 -9.92 11.08 3.26
CA ASP A 85 -8.66 11.54 3.87
C ASP A 85 -8.42 13.03 3.60
N ALA A 86 -7.96 13.74 4.62
CA ALA A 86 -7.76 15.19 4.51
C ALA A 86 -6.43 15.58 3.87
N LEU A 87 -5.49 14.66 3.74
CA LEU A 87 -4.14 14.89 3.25
C LEU A 87 -3.82 14.08 2.00
N GLY A 88 -4.46 12.92 1.85
CA GLY A 88 -4.35 12.05 0.68
C GLY A 88 -5.00 12.68 -0.55
N ARG A 89 -4.47 12.36 -1.72
CA ARG A 89 -4.99 12.85 -3.02
C ARG A 89 -5.51 11.74 -3.91
N LEU A 90 -5.58 10.50 -3.41
CA LEU A 90 -6.30 9.42 -4.06
C LEU A 90 -7.76 9.43 -3.60
N ALA A 91 -8.62 8.65 -4.26
CA ALA A 91 -10.05 8.62 -3.99
C ALA A 91 -10.58 7.17 -3.94
N LEU A 92 -9.93 6.34 -3.10
CA LEU A 92 -10.40 4.99 -2.88
C LEU A 92 -11.59 4.99 -1.91
N THR A 93 -12.57 4.15 -2.19
CA THR A 93 -13.62 3.84 -1.22
C THR A 93 -13.08 2.89 -0.13
N ARG A 94 -13.80 2.79 0.99
CA ARG A 94 -13.53 1.77 2.02
C ARG A 94 -13.49 0.36 1.42
N THR A 95 -14.39 0.07 0.47
CA THR A 95 -14.39 -1.20 -0.27
C THR A 95 -13.12 -1.36 -1.12
N GLY A 96 -12.68 -0.31 -1.77
CA GLY A 96 -11.42 -0.30 -2.54
C GLY A 96 -10.21 -0.60 -1.67
N LEU A 97 -10.14 -0.01 -0.46
CA LEU A 97 -9.08 -0.34 0.52
C LEU A 97 -9.13 -1.80 0.96
N CYS A 98 -10.33 -2.34 1.25
CA CYS A 98 -10.49 -3.76 1.57
C CYS A 98 -10.00 -4.65 0.42
N GLN A 99 -10.31 -4.31 -0.83
CA GLN A 99 -9.85 -5.05 -2.01
C GLN A 99 -8.34 -4.92 -2.24
N ARG A 100 -7.74 -3.77 -1.90
CA ARG A 100 -6.28 -3.58 -1.88
C ARG A 100 -5.63 -4.55 -0.90
N ASN A 101 -6.11 -4.58 0.33
CA ASN A 101 -5.59 -5.44 1.40
C ASN A 101 -5.70 -6.92 1.02
N GLU A 102 -6.86 -7.33 0.49
CA GLU A 102 -7.11 -8.69 0.03
C GLU A 102 -6.04 -9.17 -0.96
N ARG A 103 -5.65 -8.33 -1.92
CA ARG A 103 -4.62 -8.66 -2.92
C ARG A 103 -3.26 -8.90 -2.28
N VAL A 104 -2.91 -8.12 -1.27
CA VAL A 104 -1.64 -8.31 -0.53
C VAL A 104 -1.70 -9.59 0.29
N PHE A 105 -2.81 -9.85 1.00
CA PHE A 105 -2.96 -11.07 1.80
C PHE A 105 -3.04 -12.34 0.96
N GLN A 106 -3.53 -12.26 -0.28
CA GLN A 106 -3.48 -13.38 -1.22
C GLN A 106 -2.04 -13.84 -1.54
N LEU A 107 -1.03 -12.95 -1.43
CA LEU A 107 0.37 -13.34 -1.58
C LEU A 107 0.77 -14.37 -0.51
N HIS A 108 0.33 -14.19 0.75
CA HIS A 108 0.55 -15.18 1.80
C HIS A 108 -0.04 -16.53 1.42
N ARG A 109 -1.32 -16.56 1.02
CA ARG A 109 -2.01 -17.80 0.66
C ARG A 109 -1.43 -18.49 -0.56
N GLN A 110 -1.05 -17.72 -1.58
CA GLN A 110 -0.59 -18.24 -2.87
C GLN A 110 0.86 -18.72 -2.84
N TYR A 111 1.72 -18.03 -2.07
CA TYR A 111 3.17 -18.25 -2.09
C TYR A 111 3.75 -18.69 -0.74
N ASP A 112 2.90 -18.89 0.28
CA ASP A 112 3.30 -19.13 1.67
C ASP A 112 4.24 -18.03 2.20
N LEU A 113 3.96 -16.79 1.81
CA LEU A 113 4.82 -15.63 2.04
C LEU A 113 4.33 -14.84 3.27
N PRO A 114 5.04 -14.84 4.39
CA PRO A 114 4.66 -14.07 5.56
C PRO A 114 4.48 -12.58 5.23
N VAL A 115 3.42 -11.96 5.78
CA VAL A 115 3.13 -10.54 5.62
C VAL A 115 3.19 -9.86 6.98
N VAL A 116 4.09 -8.88 7.12
CA VAL A 116 4.17 -8.00 8.30
C VAL A 116 3.49 -6.68 7.97
N ILE A 117 2.48 -6.31 8.74
CA ILE A 117 1.68 -5.11 8.52
C ILE A 117 2.22 -3.95 9.35
N PHE A 118 2.46 -2.83 8.69
CA PHE A 118 2.73 -1.55 9.35
C PHE A 118 1.53 -0.63 9.18
N MET A 119 1.06 -0.04 10.26
CA MET A 119 0.11 1.06 10.20
C MET A 119 0.81 2.29 9.63
N GLY A 120 0.19 2.93 8.67
CA GLY A 120 0.70 4.16 8.05
C GLY A 120 -0.20 5.35 8.31
N GLY A 121 -0.31 6.24 7.33
CA GLY A 121 -1.17 7.41 7.36
C GLY A 121 -2.65 7.06 7.42
N GLY A 122 -3.43 8.04 7.87
CA GLY A 122 -4.87 7.96 7.95
C GLY A 122 -5.41 9.16 8.73
N TYR A 123 -5.91 10.16 8.00
CA TYR A 123 -6.32 11.48 8.52
C TYR A 123 -7.70 11.88 8.01
N ALA A 124 -8.60 10.89 7.89
CA ALA A 124 -9.95 11.11 7.40
C ALA A 124 -10.76 12.07 8.30
N LYS A 125 -11.71 12.71 7.71
CA LYS A 125 -12.68 13.57 8.40
C LYS A 125 -14.09 13.13 8.03
N PRO A 126 -14.82 12.51 8.97
CA PRO A 126 -14.49 12.29 10.38
C PRO A 126 -13.45 11.17 10.59
N ILE A 127 -12.74 11.21 11.70
CA ILE A 127 -11.63 10.25 12.02
C ILE A 127 -12.10 8.80 12.14
N GLU A 128 -13.35 8.57 12.43
CA GLU A 128 -13.97 7.24 12.48
C GLU A 128 -13.77 6.46 11.18
N ARG A 129 -13.69 7.15 10.03
CA ARG A 129 -13.40 6.51 8.73
C ARG A 129 -12.01 5.89 8.69
N THR A 130 -11.01 6.56 9.27
CA THR A 130 -9.66 6.01 9.44
C THR A 130 -9.68 4.78 10.36
N VAL A 131 -10.39 4.87 11.49
CA VAL A 131 -10.51 3.77 12.46
C VAL A 131 -11.17 2.57 11.83
N ASP A 132 -12.31 2.77 11.16
CA ASP A 132 -13.04 1.72 10.44
C ASP A 132 -12.17 1.01 9.39
N ALA A 133 -11.36 1.77 8.64
CA ALA A 133 -10.49 1.22 7.61
C ALA A 133 -9.33 0.38 8.21
N PHE A 134 -8.78 0.77 9.35
CA PHE A 134 -7.80 -0.04 10.08
C PHE A 134 -8.43 -1.27 10.74
N GLU A 135 -9.67 -1.15 11.26
CA GLU A 135 -10.42 -2.31 11.78
C GLU A 135 -10.63 -3.36 10.68
N ASP A 136 -11.03 -2.93 9.48
CA ASP A 136 -11.16 -3.82 8.32
C ASP A 136 -9.83 -4.50 7.96
N LEU A 137 -8.73 -3.74 7.93
CA LEU A 137 -7.40 -4.26 7.63
C LEU A 137 -7.01 -5.41 8.56
N PHE A 138 -7.12 -5.21 9.88
CA PHE A 138 -6.73 -6.23 10.86
C PHE A 138 -7.73 -7.38 10.94
N THR A 139 -9.02 -7.11 10.72
CA THR A 139 -10.05 -8.16 10.61
C THR A 139 -9.77 -9.06 9.40
N GLN A 140 -9.44 -8.49 8.25
CA GLN A 140 -9.04 -9.26 7.07
C GLN A 140 -7.76 -10.06 7.35
N ALA A 141 -6.73 -9.43 7.92
CA ALA A 141 -5.47 -10.11 8.26
C ALA A 141 -5.69 -11.35 9.15
N ALA A 142 -6.59 -11.26 10.13
CA ALA A 142 -6.91 -12.37 11.04
C ALA A 142 -7.47 -13.59 10.30
N HIS A 143 -8.16 -13.41 9.16
CA HIS A 143 -8.66 -14.52 8.34
C HIS A 143 -7.59 -15.28 7.56
N TYR A 144 -6.36 -14.72 7.47
CA TYR A 144 -5.22 -15.34 6.79
C TYR A 144 -4.23 -16.01 7.74
N THR A 145 -4.41 -15.86 9.05
CA THR A 145 -3.53 -16.41 10.08
C THR A 145 -3.98 -17.79 10.62
N VAL A 146 -5.03 -18.37 10.04
CA VAL A 146 -5.60 -19.66 10.52
C VAL A 146 -5.41 -20.76 9.48
#